data_8fe1c67bf392564884598bcc6a1708d7
#
_entry.id   8fe1c67bf392564884598bcc6a1708d7
#
_cell.length_a   1.000
_cell.length_b   1.000
_cell.length_c   1.000
_cell.angle_alpha   90.00
_cell.angle_beta   90.00
_cell.angle_gamma   90.00
#
_symmetry.space_group_name_H-M   'P 1'
#
loop_
_entity.id
_entity.type
_entity.pdbx_description
1 polymer ?
#
loop_
_entity_poly.entity_id
_entity_poly.type
_entity_poly.pdbx_seq_one_letter_code
_entity_poly.pdbx_strand_id
1 'polypeptide(L)'
;MTRRFVEAMAGAGVPQSEIAAVLAVAVPTLRKHYRGELRRGAAIVEARLASHLLRIASGHDGIALRAIIFALQCRFGWSRYAPPPR
;
A
#
# COMPACT_ATOMS: atom_id res chain seq x y z
N MET A 1 -17.47 -8.60 -11.43
CA MET A 1 -17.36 -7.16 -11.73
C MET A 1 -17.01 -6.35 -10.48
N THR A 2 -17.78 -6.49 -9.40
CA THR A 2 -17.53 -5.75 -8.16
C THR A 2 -16.16 -6.06 -7.53
N ARG A 3 -15.74 -7.32 -7.55
CA ARG A 3 -14.44 -7.71 -7.01
C ARG A 3 -13.28 -7.06 -7.73
N ARG A 4 -13.36 -7.00 -9.07
CA ARG A 4 -12.33 -6.32 -9.88
C ARG A 4 -12.31 -4.82 -9.61
N PHE A 5 -13.47 -4.24 -9.40
CA PHE A 5 -13.58 -2.83 -9.04
C PHE A 5 -12.89 -2.55 -7.70
N VAL A 6 -13.16 -3.36 -6.68
CA VAL A 6 -12.56 -3.20 -5.36
C VAL A 6 -11.04 -3.34 -5.44
N GLU A 7 -10.54 -4.36 -6.15
CA GLU A 7 -9.11 -4.57 -6.31
C GLU A 7 -8.45 -3.40 -7.06
N ALA A 8 -9.09 -2.91 -8.12
CA ALA A 8 -8.58 -1.79 -8.89
C ALA A 8 -8.52 -0.51 -8.05
N MET A 9 -9.56 -0.22 -7.28
CA MET A 9 -9.60 0.95 -6.42
C MET A 9 -8.54 0.87 -5.33
N ALA A 10 -8.41 -0.29 -4.68
CA ALA A 10 -7.39 -0.50 -3.66
C ALA A 10 -5.98 -0.39 -4.26
N GLY A 11 -5.78 -0.93 -5.46
CA GLY A 11 -4.51 -0.85 -6.18
C GLY A 11 -4.16 0.56 -6.65
N ALA A 12 -5.16 1.43 -6.77
CA ALA A 12 -4.94 2.84 -7.07
C ALA A 12 -4.66 3.68 -5.82
N GLY A 13 -4.71 3.06 -4.64
CA GLY A 13 -4.46 3.76 -3.39
C GLY A 13 -5.67 4.41 -2.76
N VAL A 14 -6.89 4.08 -3.23
CA VAL A 14 -8.12 4.64 -2.66
C VAL A 14 -8.33 4.06 -1.27
N PRO A 15 -8.60 4.91 -0.24
CA PRO A 15 -8.84 4.42 1.11
C PRO A 15 -10.05 3.49 1.20
N GLN A 16 -9.99 2.54 2.10
CA GLN A 16 -11.08 1.58 2.29
C GLN A 16 -12.41 2.26 2.64
N SER A 17 -12.35 3.37 3.39
CA SER A 17 -13.55 4.13 3.72
C SER A 17 -14.26 4.67 2.48
N GLU A 18 -13.51 5.11 1.48
CA GLU A 18 -14.08 5.62 0.23
C GLU A 18 -14.62 4.49 -0.64
N ILE A 19 -13.91 3.36 -0.70
CA ILE A 19 -14.39 2.18 -1.42
C ILE A 19 -15.72 1.72 -0.82
N ALA A 20 -15.80 1.64 0.49
CA ALA A 20 -17.01 1.26 1.20
C ALA A 20 -18.16 2.22 0.92
N ALA A 21 -17.87 3.52 0.89
CA ALA A 21 -18.88 4.54 0.59
C ALA A 21 -19.44 4.37 -0.83
N VAL A 22 -18.59 4.11 -1.82
CA VAL A 22 -19.02 3.89 -3.19
C VAL A 22 -19.92 2.66 -3.30
N LEU A 23 -19.59 1.60 -2.57
CA LEU A 23 -20.38 0.35 -2.58
C LEU A 23 -21.58 0.41 -1.63
N ALA A 24 -21.73 1.50 -0.88
CA ALA A 24 -22.79 1.68 0.11
C ALA A 24 -22.79 0.58 1.17
N VAL A 25 -21.61 0.20 1.65
CA VAL A 25 -21.45 -0.78 2.72
C VAL A 25 -20.57 -0.21 3.82
N ALA A 26 -20.63 -0.82 5.01
CA ALA A 26 -19.73 -0.45 6.10
C ALA A 26 -18.32 -1.00 5.85
N VAL A 27 -17.30 -0.34 6.40
CA VAL A 27 -15.91 -0.79 6.24
C VAL A 27 -15.71 -2.23 6.74
N PRO A 28 -16.25 -2.64 7.92
CA PRO A 28 -16.13 -4.04 8.34
C PRO A 28 -16.72 -5.04 7.34
N THR A 29 -17.83 -4.69 6.70
CA THR A 29 -18.46 -5.52 5.67
C THR A 29 -17.57 -5.62 4.45
N LEU A 30 -17.00 -4.51 4.01
CA LEU A 30 -16.04 -4.48 2.91
C LEU A 30 -14.86 -5.43 3.20
N ARG A 31 -14.26 -5.32 4.37
CA ARG A 31 -13.12 -6.16 4.77
C ARG A 31 -13.49 -7.64 4.81
N LYS A 32 -14.71 -7.95 5.26
CA LYS A 32 -15.17 -9.33 5.35
C LYS A 32 -15.32 -9.98 3.97
N HIS A 33 -15.94 -9.27 3.03
CA HIS A 33 -16.30 -9.84 1.73
C HIS A 33 -15.22 -9.69 0.67
N TYR A 34 -14.31 -8.72 0.82
CA TYR A 34 -13.32 -8.37 -0.20
C TYR A 34 -11.89 -8.41 0.34
N ARG A 35 -11.63 -9.27 1.31
CA ARG A 35 -10.32 -9.36 1.97
C ARG A 35 -9.18 -9.61 0.97
N GLY A 36 -9.37 -10.56 0.06
CA GLY A 36 -8.36 -10.89 -0.95
C GLY A 36 -8.09 -9.76 -1.90
N GLU A 37 -9.15 -9.11 -2.37
CA GLU A 37 -9.06 -7.98 -3.30
C GLU A 37 -8.37 -6.80 -2.66
N LEU A 38 -8.69 -6.49 -1.40
CA LEU A 38 -8.05 -5.41 -0.66
C LEU A 38 -6.58 -5.71 -0.42
N ARG A 39 -6.25 -6.95 -0.08
CA ARG A 39 -4.87 -7.37 0.14
C ARG A 39 -4.04 -7.25 -1.14
N ARG A 40 -4.57 -7.73 -2.27
CA ARG A 40 -3.86 -7.62 -3.56
C ARG A 40 -3.70 -6.17 -3.99
N GLY A 41 -4.73 -5.36 -3.79
CA GLY A 41 -4.64 -3.93 -4.06
C GLY A 41 -3.58 -3.24 -3.23
N ALA A 42 -3.52 -3.54 -1.94
CA ALA A 42 -2.51 -2.99 -1.05
C ALA A 42 -1.09 -3.41 -1.49
N ALA A 43 -0.94 -4.67 -1.91
CA ALA A 43 0.35 -5.17 -2.41
C ALA A 43 0.78 -4.42 -3.68
N ILE A 44 -0.16 -4.07 -4.56
CA ILE A 44 0.13 -3.29 -5.75
C ILE A 44 0.64 -1.89 -5.36
N VAL A 45 0.00 -1.24 -4.40
CA VAL A 45 0.42 0.07 -3.91
C VAL A 45 1.83 -0.01 -3.33
N GLU A 46 2.11 -1.02 -2.52
CA GLU A 46 3.42 -1.22 -1.92
C GLU A 46 4.50 -1.47 -2.98
N ALA A 47 4.18 -2.29 -3.99
CA ALA A 47 5.11 -2.57 -5.08
C ALA A 47 5.42 -1.31 -5.90
N ARG A 48 4.40 -0.49 -6.17
CA ARG A 48 4.60 0.78 -6.88
C ARG A 48 5.45 1.74 -6.08
N LEU A 49 5.20 1.83 -4.77
CA LEU A 49 5.98 2.70 -3.89
C LEU A 49 7.43 2.24 -3.85
N ALA A 50 7.67 0.95 -3.65
CA ALA A 50 9.03 0.39 -3.62
C ALA A 50 9.76 0.65 -4.94
N SER A 51 9.09 0.44 -6.07
CA SER A 51 9.65 0.69 -7.40
C SER A 51 10.02 2.16 -7.59
N HIS A 52 9.14 3.05 -7.15
CA HIS A 52 9.36 4.49 -7.24
C HIS A 52 10.55 4.93 -6.39
N LEU A 53 10.64 4.41 -5.17
CA LEU A 53 11.75 4.71 -4.26
C LEU A 53 13.08 4.19 -4.78
N LEU A 54 13.10 2.99 -5.39
CA LEU A 54 14.30 2.45 -6.02
C LEU A 54 14.76 3.33 -7.18
N ARG A 55 13.83 3.89 -7.92
CA ARG A 55 14.13 4.81 -9.01
C ARG A 55 14.78 6.10 -8.49
N ILE A 56 14.27 6.63 -7.39
CA ILE A 56 14.87 7.78 -6.71
C ILE A 56 16.27 7.44 -6.21
N ALA A 57 16.45 6.24 -5.65
CA ALA A 57 17.74 5.79 -5.13
C ALA A 57 18.82 5.71 -6.20
N SER A 58 18.45 5.46 -7.45
CA SER A 58 19.41 5.41 -8.55
C SER A 58 20.03 6.77 -8.84
N GLY A 59 19.53 7.84 -8.24
CA GLY A 59 20.11 9.17 -8.30
C GLY A 59 21.37 9.35 -7.47
N HIS A 60 21.76 8.38 -6.67
CA HIS A 60 23.04 8.31 -5.95
C HIS A 60 23.28 9.42 -4.92
N ASP A 61 22.25 9.99 -4.32
CA ASP A 61 22.49 10.94 -3.24
C ASP A 61 21.99 10.41 -1.90
N GLY A 62 22.57 10.94 -0.81
CA GLY A 62 22.22 10.51 0.54
C GLY A 62 20.80 10.89 0.94
N ILE A 63 20.25 11.93 0.34
CA ILE A 63 18.90 12.38 0.59
C ILE A 63 17.90 11.34 0.07
N ALA A 64 18.13 10.84 -1.15
CA ALA A 64 17.28 9.80 -1.73
C ALA A 64 17.30 8.53 -0.87
N LEU A 65 18.47 8.11 -0.42
CA LEU A 65 18.59 6.93 0.44
C LEU A 65 17.85 7.11 1.76
N ARG A 66 17.98 8.28 2.38
CA ARG A 66 17.28 8.59 3.63
C ARG A 66 15.77 8.59 3.44
N ALA A 67 15.29 9.14 2.32
CA ALA A 67 13.87 9.15 1.99
C ALA A 67 13.33 7.73 1.87
N ILE A 68 14.08 6.83 1.26
CA ILE A 68 13.71 5.43 1.12
C ILE A 68 13.62 4.75 2.49
N ILE A 69 14.64 4.93 3.32
CA ILE A 69 14.67 4.34 4.66
C ILE A 69 13.47 4.83 5.47
N PHE A 70 13.21 6.13 5.44
CA PHE A 70 12.09 6.73 6.15
C PHE A 70 10.75 6.16 5.66
N ALA A 71 10.56 6.07 4.36
CA ALA A 71 9.33 5.55 3.77
C ALA A 71 9.11 4.07 4.13
N LEU A 72 10.16 3.26 4.12
CA LEU A 72 10.07 1.87 4.51
C LEU A 72 9.71 1.72 5.99
N GLN A 73 10.29 2.55 6.85
CA GLN A 73 9.97 2.55 8.27
C GLN A 73 8.50 2.94 8.50
N CYS A 74 8.01 3.96 7.80
CA CYS A 74 6.64 4.43 7.96
C CYS A 74 5.62 3.48 7.35
N ARG A 75 5.91 2.93 6.17
CA ARG A 75 4.94 2.12 5.42
C ARG A 75 4.89 0.69 5.89
N PHE A 76 6.07 0.10 6.18
CA PHE A 76 6.17 -1.33 6.50
C PHE A 76 6.47 -1.59 7.97
N GLY A 77 6.60 -0.55 8.79
CA GLY A 77 6.93 -0.71 10.20
C GLY A 77 8.36 -1.20 10.45
N TRP A 78 9.24 -1.06 9.47
CA TRP A 78 10.64 -1.50 9.61
C TRP A 78 11.41 -0.53 10.49
N SER A 79 12.36 -1.08 11.25
CA SER A 79 13.27 -0.32 12.07
C SER A 79 14.71 -0.62 11.66
N ARG A 80 15.61 0.39 11.85
CA ARG A 80 17.05 0.19 11.62
C ARG A 80 17.63 -0.88 12.52
N TYR A 81 17.03 -1.08 13.69
CA TYR A 81 17.57 -1.94 14.75
C TYR A 81 16.74 -3.19 15.00
N ALA A 82 15.74 -3.42 14.20
CA ALA A 82 14.84 -4.56 14.33
C ALA A 82 14.62 -5.19 12.98
N PRO A 83 14.42 -6.53 12.89
CA PRO A 83 14.09 -7.16 11.63
C PRO A 83 12.71 -6.68 11.15
N PRO A 84 12.48 -6.70 9.81
CA PRO A 84 11.16 -6.34 9.29
C PRO A 84 10.09 -7.27 9.82
N PRO A 85 8.84 -6.80 9.94
CA PRO A 85 7.74 -7.66 10.37
C PRO A 85 7.54 -8.81 9.38
N ARG A 86 7.15 -9.95 9.92
CA ARG A 86 6.94 -11.16 9.12
C ARG A 86 5.48 -11.32 8.72
#